data_db862ecf8de1aebf8b2080d2428d4aa7
#
_entry.id   db862ecf8de1aebf8b2080d2428d4aa7
#
_cell.length_a   1.000
_cell.length_b   1.000
_cell.length_c   1.000
_cell.angle_alpha   90.00
_cell.angle_beta   90.00
_cell.angle_gamma   90.00
#
_symmetry.space_group_name_H-M   'P 1'
#
loop_
_entity.id
_entity.type
_entity.pdbx_description
1 polymer ?
#
loop_
_entity_poly.entity_id
_entity_poly.type
_entity_poly.pdbx_seq_one_letter_code
_entity_poly.pdbx_strand_id
1 'polypeptide(L)'
;MGKAIEELAHFAAATPWETIPSGVRAHAKLVLLDTLGVILAGSVQAEVAGVRARLTATGGRGATVYAPGWPATDPRTAALLNGLAGRSIELCEGHRYVSCQGAVQVLPTALASAEWLERSGRETLAALIFGYEVAARLGAGLTARPIAHQNGQAPLLGAVAAGARLRSMTGAQMSLALRIGATLVLTPGYTNAVAGATALNVAGGMSGFAGALAPELALAGVAAQPNAIEEAFGQLVGDGFRAEAVTEELGHRWEIARNYFRLRACCNPIYAALDALEEILAEVEHQ
;
A
#
# COMPACT_ATOMS: atom_id res chain seq x y z
N MET A 1 -20.81 -13.93 5.84
CA MET A 1 -19.52 -13.52 5.25
C MET A 1 -19.82 -12.39 4.28
N GLY A 2 -18.90 -11.56 3.92
CA GLY A 2 -19.14 -10.38 3.06
C GLY A 2 -19.56 -9.09 3.79
N LYS A 3 -20.30 -9.17 4.89
CA LYS A 3 -20.78 -7.98 5.60
C LYS A 3 -19.65 -7.10 6.17
N ALA A 4 -18.60 -7.70 6.72
CA ALA A 4 -17.44 -6.95 7.24
C ALA A 4 -16.70 -6.19 6.12
N ILE A 5 -16.59 -6.77 4.94
CA ILE A 5 -15.98 -6.11 3.77
C ILE A 5 -16.85 -4.96 3.28
N GLU A 6 -18.17 -5.13 3.28
CA GLU A 6 -19.11 -4.08 2.90
C GLU A 6 -19.08 -2.90 3.90
N GLU A 7 -18.99 -3.20 5.19
CA GLU A 7 -18.87 -2.21 6.25
C GLU A 7 -17.54 -1.43 6.14
N LEU A 8 -16.42 -2.13 5.96
CA LEU A 8 -15.11 -1.50 5.73
C LEU A 8 -15.10 -0.64 4.47
N ALA A 9 -15.66 -1.14 3.37
CA ALA A 9 -15.76 -0.41 2.11
C ALA A 9 -16.64 0.84 2.25
N HIS A 10 -17.78 0.73 2.94
CA HIS A 10 -18.65 1.87 3.21
C HIS A 10 -17.91 2.91 4.07
N PHE A 11 -17.26 2.50 5.14
CA PHE A 11 -16.44 3.37 5.99
C PHE A 11 -15.37 4.09 5.16
N ALA A 12 -14.59 3.36 4.36
CA ALA A 12 -13.51 3.95 3.57
C ALA A 12 -14.01 4.88 2.46
N ALA A 13 -15.19 4.61 1.87
CA ALA A 13 -15.77 5.43 0.82
C ALA A 13 -16.45 6.70 1.34
N ALA A 14 -17.25 6.57 2.41
CA ALA A 14 -18.22 7.58 2.81
C ALA A 14 -17.77 8.48 3.99
N THR A 15 -16.75 8.07 4.76
CA THR A 15 -16.32 8.84 5.93
C THR A 15 -15.78 10.23 5.53
N PRO A 16 -16.38 11.33 6.05
CA PRO A 16 -15.94 12.68 5.71
C PRO A 16 -14.56 13.01 6.25
N TRP A 17 -13.82 13.87 5.55
CA TRP A 17 -12.51 14.35 5.99
C TRP A 17 -12.53 14.97 7.40
N GLU A 18 -13.58 15.69 7.71
CA GLU A 18 -13.73 16.45 8.96
C GLU A 18 -13.80 15.53 10.18
N THR A 19 -14.27 14.29 10.01
CA THR A 19 -14.39 13.30 11.10
C THR A 19 -13.07 12.60 11.40
N ILE A 20 -12.07 12.69 10.51
CA ILE A 20 -10.74 12.14 10.78
C ILE A 20 -10.07 12.99 11.89
N PRO A 21 -9.60 12.39 12.99
CA PRO A 21 -8.95 13.13 14.05
C PRO A 21 -7.76 13.96 13.55
N SER A 22 -7.57 15.17 14.09
CA SER A 22 -6.47 16.05 13.65
C SER A 22 -5.09 15.43 13.81
N GLY A 23 -4.86 14.64 14.87
CA GLY A 23 -3.62 13.90 15.09
C GLY A 23 -3.36 12.85 13.99
N VAL A 24 -4.41 12.14 13.54
CA VAL A 24 -4.32 11.17 12.43
C VAL A 24 -3.96 11.87 11.13
N ARG A 25 -4.62 13.01 10.85
CA ARG A 25 -4.31 13.83 9.65
C ARG A 25 -2.88 14.37 9.67
N ALA A 26 -2.39 14.79 10.84
CA ALA A 26 -1.01 15.26 11.01
C ALA A 26 -0.01 14.12 10.81
N HIS A 27 -0.27 12.96 11.42
CA HIS A 27 0.58 11.77 11.27
C HIS A 27 0.61 11.25 9.83
N ALA A 28 -0.52 11.23 9.14
CA ALA A 28 -0.59 10.81 7.73
C ALA A 28 0.26 11.69 6.80
N LYS A 29 0.48 12.97 7.13
CA LYS A 29 1.41 13.83 6.39
C LYS A 29 2.86 13.39 6.56
N LEU A 30 3.24 12.90 7.75
CA LEU A 30 4.58 12.34 7.99
C LEU A 30 4.75 11.04 7.21
N VAL A 31 3.73 10.18 7.20
CA VAL A 31 3.73 8.93 6.41
C VAL A 31 3.87 9.23 4.91
N LEU A 32 3.16 10.24 4.41
CA LEU A 32 3.26 10.69 3.02
C LEU A 32 4.67 11.20 2.71
N LEU A 33 5.22 12.06 3.57
CA LEU A 33 6.55 12.65 3.40
C LEU A 33 7.65 11.57 3.39
N ASP A 34 7.62 10.66 4.37
CA ASP A 34 8.52 9.52 4.47
C ASP A 34 8.47 8.66 3.20
N THR A 35 7.26 8.22 2.83
CA THR A 35 7.08 7.33 1.67
C THR A 35 7.49 8.00 0.36
N LEU A 36 7.20 9.29 0.18
CA LEU A 36 7.64 10.04 -1.01
C LEU A 36 9.17 10.15 -1.04
N GLY A 37 9.81 10.41 0.09
CA GLY A 37 11.27 10.42 0.22
C GLY A 37 11.89 9.08 -0.15
N VAL A 38 11.30 7.97 0.31
CA VAL A 38 11.74 6.61 -0.02
C VAL A 38 11.55 6.30 -1.51
N ILE A 39 10.44 6.72 -2.14
CA ILE A 39 10.22 6.59 -3.59
C ILE A 39 11.31 7.34 -4.37
N LEU A 40 11.58 8.59 -4.01
CA LEU A 40 12.62 9.40 -4.66
C LEU A 40 14.02 8.76 -4.51
N ALA A 41 14.38 8.34 -3.31
CA ALA A 41 15.65 7.67 -3.05
C ALA A 41 15.79 6.33 -3.80
N GLY A 42 14.70 5.55 -3.88
CA GLY A 42 14.69 4.29 -4.61
C GLY A 42 14.65 4.44 -6.14
N SER A 43 14.22 5.60 -6.64
CA SER A 43 14.06 5.83 -8.08
C SER A 43 15.37 5.76 -8.89
N VAL A 44 16.50 5.89 -8.24
CA VAL A 44 17.84 5.84 -8.86
C VAL A 44 18.48 4.46 -8.84
N GLN A 45 17.83 3.47 -8.23
CA GLN A 45 18.33 2.08 -8.24
C GLN A 45 18.38 1.53 -9.68
N ALA A 46 19.39 0.73 -9.97
CA ALA A 46 19.68 0.26 -11.33
C ALA A 46 18.51 -0.52 -11.95
N GLU A 47 17.89 -1.43 -11.17
CA GLU A 47 16.73 -2.19 -11.63
C GLU A 47 15.49 -1.32 -11.86
N VAL A 48 15.27 -0.29 -11.01
CA VAL A 48 14.16 0.66 -11.16
C VAL A 48 14.36 1.49 -12.43
N ALA A 49 15.57 2.00 -12.66
CA ALA A 49 15.93 2.72 -13.87
C ALA A 49 15.79 1.83 -15.11
N GLY A 50 16.20 0.56 -15.02
CA GLY A 50 16.07 -0.42 -16.10
C GLY A 50 14.61 -0.72 -16.48
N VAL A 51 13.73 -0.95 -15.49
CA VAL A 51 12.28 -1.16 -15.74
C VAL A 51 11.67 0.10 -16.34
N ARG A 52 11.99 1.26 -15.79
CA ARG A 52 11.52 2.54 -16.26
C ARG A 52 11.87 2.79 -17.73
N ALA A 53 13.12 2.52 -18.13
CA ALA A 53 13.57 2.67 -19.51
C ALA A 53 12.83 1.75 -20.49
N ARG A 54 12.31 0.62 -20.03
CA ARG A 54 11.54 -0.32 -20.84
C ARG A 54 10.06 -0.01 -20.92
N LEU A 55 9.51 0.66 -19.89
CA LEU A 55 8.12 1.07 -19.85
C LEU A 55 7.98 2.55 -20.24
N THR A 56 8.83 3.04 -21.13
CA THR A 56 8.86 4.46 -21.55
C THR A 56 7.49 4.95 -21.98
N ALA A 57 7.10 6.05 -21.35
CA ALA A 57 5.94 6.80 -21.75
C ALA A 57 6.25 7.62 -23.03
N THR A 58 5.33 7.63 -23.93
CA THR A 58 5.17 8.73 -24.88
C THR A 58 4.66 9.91 -24.07
N GLY A 59 5.42 11.00 -24.00
CA GLY A 59 5.05 12.18 -23.21
C GLY A 59 3.63 12.68 -23.49
N GLY A 60 3.03 13.35 -22.52
CA GLY A 60 1.66 13.87 -22.59
C GLY A 60 1.12 14.22 -21.20
N ARG A 61 -0.17 14.51 -21.10
CA ARG A 61 -0.87 14.61 -19.82
C ARG A 61 -0.84 13.26 -19.12
N GLY A 62 -0.42 13.23 -17.86
CA GLY A 62 -0.31 11.98 -17.13
C GLY A 62 -0.03 12.21 -15.66
N ALA A 63 0.26 11.11 -14.97
CA ALA A 63 0.69 11.09 -13.60
C ALA A 63 2.23 11.11 -13.50
N THR A 64 2.75 11.72 -12.44
CA THR A 64 4.19 11.88 -12.20
C THR A 64 4.85 10.55 -11.88
N VAL A 65 5.95 10.26 -12.57
CA VAL A 65 6.95 9.30 -12.12
C VAL A 65 7.97 10.08 -11.30
N TYR A 66 8.04 9.80 -9.98
CA TYR A 66 8.91 10.53 -9.05
C TYR A 66 10.37 10.13 -9.21
N ALA A 67 10.93 10.51 -10.35
CA ALA A 67 12.32 10.31 -10.70
C ALA A 67 12.81 11.48 -11.55
N PRO A 68 14.04 12.01 -11.34
CA PRO A 68 14.54 13.18 -12.05
C PRO A 68 14.51 13.00 -13.57
N GLY A 69 13.96 14.00 -14.27
CA GLY A 69 13.94 14.06 -15.75
C GLY A 69 12.98 13.11 -16.45
N TRP A 70 12.08 12.42 -15.73
CA TRP A 70 11.13 11.50 -16.37
C TRP A 70 9.82 12.20 -16.73
N PRO A 71 9.27 11.93 -17.93
CA PRO A 71 7.98 12.45 -18.32
C PRO A 71 6.85 11.79 -17.51
N ALA A 72 5.74 12.50 -17.38
CA ALA A 72 4.50 11.94 -16.88
C ALA A 72 3.99 10.81 -17.80
N THR A 73 3.31 9.83 -17.21
CA THR A 73 2.76 8.69 -17.95
C THR A 73 1.33 8.37 -17.50
N ASP A 74 0.70 7.34 -18.04
CA ASP A 74 -0.60 6.90 -17.57
C ASP A 74 -0.56 6.52 -16.07
N PRO A 75 -1.65 6.69 -15.32
CA PRO A 75 -1.63 6.57 -13.86
C PRO A 75 -1.27 5.16 -13.37
N ARG A 76 -1.53 4.11 -14.15
CA ARG A 76 -1.21 2.73 -13.77
C ARG A 76 0.29 2.49 -13.87
N THR A 77 0.90 2.93 -14.95
CA THR A 77 2.36 2.85 -15.14
C THR A 77 3.11 3.73 -14.13
N ALA A 78 2.62 4.95 -13.86
CA ALA A 78 3.22 5.81 -12.84
C ALA A 78 3.16 5.17 -11.45
N ALA A 79 2.00 4.63 -11.06
CA ALA A 79 1.83 3.94 -9.77
C ALA A 79 2.72 2.69 -9.66
N LEU A 80 2.86 1.91 -10.76
CA LEU A 80 3.77 0.77 -10.81
C LEU A 80 5.22 1.19 -10.57
N LEU A 81 5.71 2.19 -11.31
CA LEU A 81 7.10 2.63 -11.23
C LEU A 81 7.43 3.24 -9.86
N ASN A 82 6.52 4.06 -9.32
CA ASN A 82 6.68 4.66 -8.00
C ASN A 82 6.64 3.61 -6.87
N GLY A 83 5.74 2.61 -6.97
CA GLY A 83 5.67 1.52 -6.01
C GLY A 83 6.90 0.61 -6.04
N LEU A 84 7.43 0.32 -7.23
CA LEU A 84 8.69 -0.41 -7.39
C LEU A 84 9.86 0.37 -6.76
N ALA A 85 9.96 1.66 -7.04
CA ALA A 85 11.00 2.52 -6.46
C ALA A 85 10.92 2.56 -4.94
N GLY A 86 9.72 2.74 -4.37
CA GLY A 86 9.53 2.80 -2.92
C GLY A 86 9.91 1.51 -2.19
N ARG A 87 9.88 0.36 -2.88
CA ARG A 87 10.30 -0.93 -2.30
C ARG A 87 11.79 -1.23 -2.44
N SER A 88 12.48 -0.57 -3.36
CA SER A 88 13.81 -1.00 -3.83
C SER A 88 14.95 -0.84 -2.81
N ILE A 89 14.80 0.01 -1.79
CA ILE A 89 15.85 0.29 -0.79
C ILE A 89 15.54 -0.21 0.61
N GLU A 90 14.47 -0.98 0.81
CA GLU A 90 14.05 -1.57 2.08
C GLU A 90 13.97 -0.56 3.27
N LEU A 91 13.56 0.69 2.97
CA LEU A 91 13.44 1.79 3.94
C LEU A 91 11.98 2.23 4.17
N CYS A 92 11.01 1.59 3.52
CA CYS A 92 9.59 1.91 3.67
C CYS A 92 9.08 1.61 5.07
N GLU A 93 8.15 2.46 5.53
CA GLU A 93 7.45 2.28 6.80
C GLU A 93 6.76 0.91 6.93
N GLY A 94 6.27 0.59 8.11
CA GLY A 94 5.47 -0.60 8.34
C GLY A 94 4.51 -0.45 9.50
N HIS A 95 3.55 -1.36 9.61
CA HIS A 95 2.59 -1.38 10.70
C HIS A 95 3.12 -2.20 11.88
N ARG A 96 2.88 -1.73 13.13
CA ARG A 96 3.46 -2.35 14.35
C ARG A 96 2.88 -3.71 14.70
N TYR A 97 1.62 -3.95 14.35
CA TYR A 97 0.85 -5.11 14.85
C TYR A 97 0.38 -6.05 13.75
N VAL A 98 0.57 -5.65 12.50
CA VAL A 98 0.16 -6.42 11.32
C VAL A 98 1.32 -6.46 10.34
N SER A 99 1.54 -7.60 9.72
CA SER A 99 2.54 -7.72 8.65
C SER A 99 2.10 -6.94 7.41
N CYS A 100 2.28 -5.61 7.47
CA CYS A 100 1.81 -4.66 6.46
C CYS A 100 2.82 -3.53 6.27
N GLN A 101 3.21 -3.30 5.04
CA GLN A 101 3.93 -2.11 4.58
C GLN A 101 2.96 -1.35 3.68
N GLY A 102 2.03 -0.63 4.35
CA GLY A 102 0.84 -0.10 3.71
C GLY A 102 1.13 1.09 2.80
N ALA A 103 1.84 2.09 3.30
CA ALA A 103 1.97 3.35 2.61
C ALA A 103 2.68 3.21 1.26
N VAL A 104 3.77 2.45 1.19
CA VAL A 104 4.55 2.25 -0.04
C VAL A 104 3.76 1.56 -1.15
N GLN A 105 2.70 0.83 -0.82
CA GLN A 105 1.84 0.15 -1.78
C GLN A 105 0.59 0.97 -2.10
N VAL A 106 0.12 1.82 -1.17
CA VAL A 106 -1.09 2.65 -1.31
C VAL A 106 -0.79 4.01 -1.93
N LEU A 107 0.27 4.69 -1.46
CA LEU A 107 0.57 6.06 -1.87
C LEU A 107 0.82 6.21 -3.37
N PRO A 108 1.52 5.30 -4.07
CA PRO A 108 1.71 5.40 -5.52
C PRO A 108 0.40 5.51 -6.30
N THR A 109 -0.61 4.71 -5.92
CA THR A 109 -1.96 4.82 -6.49
C THR A 109 -2.63 6.15 -6.13
N ALA A 110 -2.53 6.55 -4.85
CA ALA A 110 -3.17 7.77 -4.38
C ALA A 110 -2.64 9.00 -5.13
N LEU A 111 -1.32 9.12 -5.29
CA LEU A 111 -0.70 10.22 -6.03
C LEU A 111 -1.05 10.17 -7.52
N ALA A 112 -0.80 9.05 -8.19
CA ALA A 112 -1.03 8.92 -9.62
C ALA A 112 -2.51 9.12 -10.00
N SER A 113 -3.44 8.57 -9.21
CA SER A 113 -4.87 8.76 -9.45
C SER A 113 -5.34 10.17 -9.12
N ALA A 114 -4.78 10.82 -8.09
CA ALA A 114 -5.12 12.19 -7.73
C ALA A 114 -4.69 13.18 -8.82
N GLU A 115 -3.49 13.04 -9.35
CA GLU A 115 -2.99 13.87 -10.47
C GLU A 115 -3.85 13.67 -11.73
N TRP A 116 -4.14 12.40 -12.07
CA TRP A 116 -4.96 12.08 -13.25
C TRP A 116 -6.38 12.63 -13.16
N LEU A 117 -6.98 12.57 -11.97
CA LEU A 117 -8.37 13.01 -11.70
C LEU A 117 -8.46 14.47 -11.23
N GLU A 118 -7.34 15.20 -11.18
CA GLU A 118 -7.25 16.59 -10.69
C GLU A 118 -7.81 16.77 -9.27
N ARG A 119 -7.48 15.84 -8.37
CA ARG A 119 -7.93 15.86 -7.00
C ARG A 119 -7.02 16.73 -6.11
N SER A 120 -7.60 17.31 -5.08
CA SER A 120 -6.88 18.14 -4.11
C SER A 120 -5.94 17.31 -3.23
N GLY A 121 -4.93 17.97 -2.63
CA GLY A 121 -4.06 17.32 -1.63
C GLY A 121 -4.82 16.78 -0.42
N ARG A 122 -5.96 17.38 -0.05
CA ARG A 122 -6.85 16.85 1.00
C ARG A 122 -7.45 15.52 0.60
N GLU A 123 -7.96 15.39 -0.62
CA GLU A 123 -8.51 14.14 -1.14
C GLU A 123 -7.42 13.07 -1.28
N THR A 124 -6.23 13.45 -1.72
CA THR A 124 -5.07 12.56 -1.80
C THR A 124 -4.68 12.01 -0.43
N LEU A 125 -4.61 12.88 0.58
CA LEU A 125 -4.27 12.46 1.94
C LEU A 125 -5.37 11.58 2.56
N ALA A 126 -6.64 11.88 2.28
CA ALA A 126 -7.77 11.02 2.68
C ALA A 126 -7.67 9.64 2.00
N ALA A 127 -7.33 9.59 0.71
CA ALA A 127 -7.13 8.33 0.00
C ALA A 127 -6.00 7.49 0.59
N LEU A 128 -4.89 8.11 0.97
CA LEU A 128 -3.81 7.43 1.71
C LEU A 128 -4.30 6.87 3.04
N ILE A 129 -4.99 7.67 3.87
CA ILE A 129 -5.49 7.25 5.18
C ILE A 129 -6.42 6.04 5.04
N PHE A 130 -7.45 6.14 4.22
CA PHE A 130 -8.44 5.08 4.08
C PHE A 130 -7.91 3.85 3.32
N GLY A 131 -6.99 4.04 2.38
CA GLY A 131 -6.27 2.93 1.77
C GLY A 131 -5.41 2.18 2.79
N TYR A 132 -4.75 2.90 3.68
CA TYR A 132 -3.96 2.30 4.78
C TYR A 132 -4.86 1.54 5.76
N GLU A 133 -6.03 2.11 6.13
CA GLU A 133 -7.02 1.43 6.97
C GLU A 133 -7.45 0.09 6.35
N VAL A 134 -7.79 0.08 5.05
CA VAL A 134 -8.17 -1.15 4.35
C VAL A 134 -7.01 -2.15 4.33
N ALA A 135 -5.79 -1.71 4.01
CA ALA A 135 -4.60 -2.56 3.99
C ALA A 135 -4.35 -3.25 5.34
N ALA A 136 -4.30 -2.46 6.42
CA ALA A 136 -3.97 -2.98 7.75
C ALA A 136 -5.09 -3.86 8.32
N ARG A 137 -6.35 -3.49 8.14
CA ARG A 137 -7.51 -4.23 8.66
C ARG A 137 -7.69 -5.57 7.94
N LEU A 138 -7.55 -5.61 6.63
CA LEU A 138 -7.54 -6.88 5.88
C LEU A 138 -6.32 -7.74 6.25
N GLY A 139 -5.16 -7.12 6.47
CA GLY A 139 -3.99 -7.82 6.98
C GLY A 139 -4.18 -8.38 8.38
N ALA A 140 -4.92 -7.69 9.28
CA ALA A 140 -5.27 -8.19 10.61
C ALA A 140 -6.22 -9.41 10.57
N GLY A 141 -7.06 -9.48 9.54
CA GLY A 141 -7.93 -10.63 9.29
C GLY A 141 -7.19 -11.83 8.70
N LEU A 142 -6.10 -11.60 7.97
CA LEU A 142 -5.37 -12.64 7.24
C LEU A 142 -4.50 -13.48 8.18
N THR A 143 -4.63 -14.80 8.14
CA THR A 143 -3.65 -15.74 8.65
C THR A 143 -2.67 -16.05 7.52
N ALA A 144 -1.53 -15.34 7.51
CA ALA A 144 -0.56 -15.42 6.41
C ALA A 144 0.15 -16.78 6.39
N ARG A 145 0.42 -17.32 5.20
CA ARG A 145 1.29 -18.48 5.02
C ARG A 145 2.74 -18.09 5.27
N PRO A 146 3.50 -18.87 6.06
CA PRO A 146 4.92 -18.55 6.33
C PRO A 146 5.81 -18.48 5.08
N ILE A 147 5.44 -19.21 4.00
CA ILE A 147 6.18 -19.24 2.74
C ILE A 147 5.85 -18.07 1.80
N ALA A 148 4.79 -17.32 2.10
CA ALA A 148 4.33 -16.19 1.29
C ALA A 148 4.73 -14.86 1.95
N HIS A 149 5.25 -13.94 1.14
CA HIS A 149 5.51 -12.58 1.61
C HIS A 149 4.23 -11.74 1.50
N GLN A 150 3.96 -10.90 2.51
CA GLN A 150 2.73 -10.10 2.62
C GLN A 150 2.57 -9.00 1.55
N ASN A 151 3.66 -8.59 0.89
CA ASN A 151 3.59 -7.57 -0.16
C ASN A 151 2.77 -8.06 -1.35
N GLY A 152 1.89 -7.20 -1.84
CA GLY A 152 0.96 -7.54 -2.92
C GLY A 152 -0.29 -8.30 -2.48
N GLN A 153 -0.49 -8.50 -1.17
CA GLN A 153 -1.70 -9.10 -0.60
C GLN A 153 -2.65 -8.01 -0.05
N ALA A 154 -2.88 -7.95 1.26
CA ALA A 154 -3.78 -6.96 1.85
C ALA A 154 -3.43 -5.49 1.47
N PRO A 155 -2.15 -5.07 1.42
CA PRO A 155 -1.82 -3.71 0.97
C PRO A 155 -2.21 -3.39 -0.48
N LEU A 156 -2.27 -4.39 -1.38
CA LEU A 156 -2.80 -4.21 -2.74
C LEU A 156 -4.27 -3.78 -2.70
N LEU A 157 -5.08 -4.40 -1.84
CA LEU A 157 -6.48 -4.00 -1.67
C LEU A 157 -6.60 -2.60 -1.03
N GLY A 158 -5.65 -2.22 -0.18
CA GLY A 158 -5.53 -0.84 0.30
C GLY A 158 -5.30 0.16 -0.84
N ALA A 159 -4.45 -0.17 -1.80
CA ALA A 159 -4.25 0.64 -3.00
C ALA A 159 -5.54 0.75 -3.84
N VAL A 160 -6.29 -0.35 -3.98
CA VAL A 160 -7.60 -0.36 -4.65
C VAL A 160 -8.59 0.57 -3.95
N ALA A 161 -8.65 0.55 -2.61
CA ALA A 161 -9.51 1.45 -1.85
C ALA A 161 -9.14 2.92 -2.05
N ALA A 162 -7.85 3.25 -2.07
CA ALA A 162 -7.37 4.61 -2.36
C ALA A 162 -7.80 5.08 -3.76
N GLY A 163 -7.62 4.24 -4.77
CA GLY A 163 -8.03 4.51 -6.14
C GLY A 163 -9.55 4.68 -6.30
N ALA A 164 -10.33 3.85 -5.59
CA ALA A 164 -11.79 3.92 -5.58
C ALA A 164 -12.30 5.19 -4.89
N ARG A 165 -11.69 5.58 -3.76
CA ARG A 165 -12.06 6.81 -3.04
C ARG A 165 -11.84 8.07 -3.88
N LEU A 166 -10.72 8.18 -4.59
CA LEU A 166 -10.43 9.32 -5.48
C LEU A 166 -11.41 9.42 -6.65
N ARG A 167 -12.05 8.32 -7.03
CA ARG A 167 -13.14 8.28 -8.03
C ARG A 167 -14.52 8.56 -7.43
N SER A 168 -14.58 8.88 -6.14
CA SER A 168 -15.84 9.12 -5.41
C SER A 168 -16.82 7.95 -5.54
N MET A 169 -16.31 6.72 -5.56
CA MET A 169 -17.11 5.51 -5.62
C MET A 169 -17.94 5.35 -4.33
N THR A 170 -19.17 4.86 -4.47
CA THR A 170 -20.01 4.48 -3.33
C THR A 170 -19.42 3.29 -2.57
N GLY A 171 -19.87 3.05 -1.33
CA GLY A 171 -19.43 1.88 -0.57
C GLY A 171 -19.66 0.55 -1.31
N ALA A 172 -20.78 0.42 -2.02
CA ALA A 172 -21.08 -0.76 -2.84
C ALA A 172 -20.09 -0.90 -4.03
N GLN A 173 -19.80 0.18 -4.72
CA GLN A 173 -18.83 0.18 -5.82
C GLN A 173 -17.40 -0.10 -5.32
N MET A 174 -17.01 0.48 -4.18
CA MET A 174 -15.70 0.20 -3.57
C MET A 174 -15.60 -1.26 -3.13
N SER A 175 -16.66 -1.82 -2.53
CA SER A 175 -16.72 -3.24 -2.18
C SER A 175 -16.54 -4.13 -3.41
N LEU A 176 -17.17 -3.80 -4.54
CA LEU A 176 -16.96 -4.50 -5.81
C LEU A 176 -15.52 -4.36 -6.30
N ALA A 177 -14.94 -3.15 -6.27
CA ALA A 177 -13.56 -2.94 -6.67
C ALA A 177 -12.57 -3.74 -5.80
N LEU A 178 -12.79 -3.82 -4.48
CA LEU A 178 -11.99 -4.65 -3.58
C LEU A 178 -12.10 -6.14 -3.92
N ARG A 179 -13.30 -6.64 -4.22
CA ARG A 179 -13.52 -8.03 -4.64
C ARG A 179 -12.86 -8.34 -5.98
N ILE A 180 -12.89 -7.42 -6.94
CA ILE A 180 -12.12 -7.54 -8.19
C ILE A 180 -10.62 -7.53 -7.88
N GLY A 181 -10.16 -6.63 -7.01
CA GLY A 181 -8.77 -6.56 -6.56
C GLY A 181 -8.28 -7.86 -5.93
N ALA A 182 -9.16 -8.63 -5.26
CA ALA A 182 -8.80 -9.91 -4.69
C ALA A 182 -8.34 -10.94 -5.74
N THR A 183 -8.74 -10.80 -7.00
CA THR A 183 -8.25 -11.64 -8.11
C THR A 183 -6.87 -11.23 -8.60
N LEU A 184 -6.37 -10.06 -8.17
CA LEU A 184 -5.08 -9.51 -8.55
C LEU A 184 -4.02 -9.65 -7.45
N VAL A 185 -4.37 -10.21 -6.28
CA VAL A 185 -3.43 -10.40 -5.19
C VAL A 185 -2.28 -11.31 -5.58
N LEU A 186 -1.09 -10.99 -5.09
CA LEU A 186 0.15 -11.66 -5.43
C LEU A 186 0.56 -12.64 -4.34
N THR A 187 1.33 -13.63 -4.74
CA THR A 187 1.93 -14.62 -3.84
C THR A 187 3.44 -14.69 -4.01
N PRO A 188 4.19 -13.58 -3.75
CA PRO A 188 5.63 -13.64 -3.84
C PRO A 188 6.18 -14.58 -2.76
N GLY A 189 7.09 -15.49 -3.15
CA GLY A 189 7.74 -16.39 -2.21
C GLY A 189 8.62 -15.61 -1.22
N TYR A 190 8.54 -15.94 0.07
CA TYR A 190 9.35 -15.31 1.12
C TYR A 190 10.85 -15.53 0.90
N THR A 191 11.22 -16.61 0.20
CA THR A 191 12.61 -16.92 -0.18
C THR A 191 13.27 -15.82 -1.03
N ASN A 192 12.49 -15.02 -1.78
CA ASN A 192 13.03 -13.86 -2.48
C ASN A 192 13.59 -12.82 -1.50
N ALA A 193 12.93 -12.58 -0.35
CA ALA A 193 13.44 -11.68 0.67
C ALA A 193 14.73 -12.21 1.30
N VAL A 194 14.77 -13.51 1.63
CA VAL A 194 15.95 -14.17 2.22
C VAL A 194 17.14 -14.16 1.27
N ALA A 195 16.90 -14.34 -0.02
CA ALA A 195 17.95 -14.32 -1.06
C ALA A 195 18.38 -12.90 -1.48
N GLY A 196 17.73 -11.84 -0.98
CA GLY A 196 17.97 -10.48 -1.43
C GLY A 196 17.55 -10.25 -2.90
N ALA A 197 16.62 -11.05 -3.43
CA ALA A 197 16.19 -10.97 -4.81
C ALA A 197 15.25 -9.76 -5.03
N THR A 198 15.63 -8.85 -5.92
CA THR A 198 14.88 -7.62 -6.21
C THR A 198 13.49 -7.87 -6.83
N ALA A 199 13.22 -9.10 -7.29
CA ALA A 199 11.89 -9.54 -7.75
C ALA A 199 10.78 -9.29 -6.70
N LEU A 200 11.12 -9.30 -5.41
CA LEU A 200 10.19 -8.97 -4.33
C LEU A 200 9.65 -7.52 -4.45
N ASN A 201 10.45 -6.59 -4.94
CA ASN A 201 10.08 -5.18 -5.06
C ASN A 201 8.95 -4.95 -6.07
N VAL A 202 8.81 -5.87 -7.04
CA VAL A 202 7.74 -5.84 -8.05
C VAL A 202 6.35 -5.86 -7.39
N ALA A 203 6.21 -6.49 -6.22
CA ALA A 203 4.94 -6.52 -5.52
C ALA A 203 4.44 -5.12 -5.10
N GLY A 204 5.35 -4.20 -4.73
CA GLY A 204 5.00 -2.80 -4.46
C GLY A 204 4.47 -2.08 -5.72
N GLY A 205 5.15 -2.28 -6.83
CA GLY A 205 4.73 -1.73 -8.13
C GLY A 205 3.38 -2.29 -8.60
N MET A 206 3.20 -3.60 -8.53
CA MET A 206 1.95 -4.25 -8.92
C MET A 206 0.77 -3.88 -8.03
N SER A 207 1.00 -3.62 -6.74
CA SER A 207 -0.04 -3.08 -5.87
C SER A 207 -0.51 -1.69 -6.33
N GLY A 208 0.43 -0.82 -6.71
CA GLY A 208 0.11 0.48 -7.31
C GLY A 208 -0.66 0.34 -8.62
N PHE A 209 -0.21 -0.53 -9.51
CA PHE A 209 -0.90 -0.80 -10.77
C PHE A 209 -2.33 -1.30 -10.57
N ALA A 210 -2.50 -2.31 -9.72
CA ALA A 210 -3.81 -2.89 -9.41
C ALA A 210 -4.75 -1.87 -8.75
N GLY A 211 -4.21 -1.01 -7.87
CA GLY A 211 -4.95 0.07 -7.23
C GLY A 211 -5.54 1.09 -8.21
N ALA A 212 -4.81 1.39 -9.28
CA ALA A 212 -5.30 2.27 -10.33
C ALA A 212 -6.22 1.56 -11.34
N LEU A 213 -6.11 0.23 -11.49
CA LEU A 213 -6.87 -0.55 -12.47
C LEU A 213 -8.22 -1.08 -11.93
N ALA A 214 -8.24 -1.70 -10.75
CA ALA A 214 -9.43 -2.40 -10.25
C ALA A 214 -10.69 -1.51 -10.12
N PRO A 215 -10.59 -0.25 -9.69
CA PRO A 215 -11.73 0.67 -9.72
C PRO A 215 -12.31 0.89 -11.12
N GLU A 216 -11.47 0.96 -12.15
CA GLU A 216 -11.91 1.11 -13.55
C GLU A 216 -12.66 -0.14 -14.02
N LEU A 217 -12.18 -1.33 -13.66
CA LEU A 217 -12.86 -2.58 -13.97
C LEU A 217 -14.25 -2.63 -13.33
N ALA A 218 -14.37 -2.20 -12.06
CA ALA A 218 -15.65 -2.14 -11.37
C ALA A 218 -16.62 -1.14 -12.04
N LEU A 219 -16.13 0.03 -12.43
CA LEU A 219 -16.93 1.04 -13.15
C LEU A 219 -17.31 0.59 -14.57
N ALA A 220 -16.49 -0.24 -15.20
CA ALA A 220 -16.78 -0.86 -16.49
C ALA A 220 -17.79 -2.02 -16.43
N GLY A 221 -18.24 -2.41 -15.22
CA GLY A 221 -19.24 -3.46 -15.04
C GLY A 221 -18.67 -4.88 -14.89
N VAL A 222 -17.36 -5.01 -14.63
CA VAL A 222 -16.78 -6.31 -14.28
C VAL A 222 -17.38 -6.76 -12.94
N ALA A 223 -17.85 -8.00 -12.88
CA ALA A 223 -18.46 -8.59 -11.70
C ALA A 223 -17.47 -9.43 -10.90
N ALA A 224 -17.69 -9.53 -9.60
CA ALA A 224 -16.96 -10.42 -8.71
C ALA A 224 -17.94 -11.11 -7.74
N GLN A 225 -17.60 -12.32 -7.29
CA GLN A 225 -18.43 -13.01 -6.32
C GLN A 225 -18.34 -12.36 -4.93
N PRO A 226 -19.41 -12.50 -4.09
CA PRO A 226 -19.47 -11.85 -2.78
C PRO A 226 -18.35 -12.22 -1.81
N ASN A 227 -17.81 -13.43 -1.86
CA ASN A 227 -16.82 -13.96 -0.94
C ASN A 227 -15.37 -13.95 -1.51
N ALA A 228 -15.13 -13.20 -2.59
CA ALA A 228 -13.83 -13.22 -3.30
C ALA A 228 -12.63 -12.90 -2.38
N ILE A 229 -12.79 -12.01 -1.40
CA ILE A 229 -11.72 -11.63 -0.47
C ILE A 229 -11.49 -12.72 0.57
N GLU A 230 -12.56 -13.23 1.16
CA GLU A 230 -12.52 -14.30 2.15
C GLU A 230 -11.94 -15.59 1.55
N GLU A 231 -12.28 -15.89 0.30
CA GLU A 231 -11.70 -17.03 -0.44
C GLU A 231 -10.23 -16.80 -0.74
N ALA A 232 -9.88 -15.65 -1.29
CA ALA A 232 -8.49 -15.31 -1.61
C ALA A 232 -7.61 -15.40 -0.36
N PHE A 233 -8.00 -14.76 0.74
CA PHE A 233 -7.19 -14.69 1.95
C PHE A 233 -7.32 -15.93 2.84
N GLY A 234 -8.47 -16.56 2.86
CA GLY A 234 -8.72 -17.72 3.70
C GLY A 234 -8.26 -19.06 3.13
N GLN A 235 -8.05 -19.15 1.81
CA GLN A 235 -7.80 -20.43 1.14
C GLN A 235 -6.67 -20.38 0.11
N LEU A 236 -6.54 -19.28 -0.67
CA LEU A 236 -5.59 -19.23 -1.79
C LEU A 236 -4.22 -18.69 -1.34
N VAL A 237 -4.17 -17.50 -0.76
CA VAL A 237 -2.91 -16.83 -0.37
C VAL A 237 -2.61 -16.91 1.12
N GLY A 238 -3.59 -17.26 1.94
CA GLY A 238 -3.48 -17.46 3.39
C GLY A 238 -4.03 -18.80 3.83
N ASP A 239 -3.90 -19.09 5.13
CA ASP A 239 -4.39 -20.30 5.79
C ASP A 239 -5.66 -20.04 6.60
N GLY A 240 -6.20 -18.83 6.59
CA GLY A 240 -7.42 -18.44 7.26
C GLY A 240 -7.70 -16.95 7.14
N PHE A 241 -8.97 -16.58 7.35
CA PHE A 241 -9.41 -15.18 7.37
C PHE A 241 -10.46 -14.94 8.45
N ARG A 242 -10.17 -14.01 9.36
CA ARG A 242 -11.04 -13.61 10.47
C ARG A 242 -11.74 -12.31 10.12
N ALA A 243 -12.98 -12.40 9.64
CA ALA A 243 -13.75 -11.25 9.19
C ALA A 243 -14.04 -10.23 10.30
N GLU A 244 -14.17 -10.67 11.55
CA GLU A 244 -14.40 -9.81 12.72
C GLU A 244 -13.23 -8.84 13.00
N ALA A 245 -12.00 -9.25 12.70
CA ALA A 245 -10.82 -8.38 12.87
C ALA A 245 -10.83 -7.16 11.92
N VAL A 246 -11.56 -7.26 10.81
CA VAL A 246 -11.64 -6.21 9.78
C VAL A 246 -12.37 -4.97 10.30
N THR A 247 -13.41 -5.16 11.10
CA THR A 247 -14.28 -4.08 11.60
C THR A 247 -14.04 -3.75 13.08
N GLU A 248 -13.07 -4.39 13.73
CA GLU A 248 -12.74 -4.13 15.12
C GLU A 248 -12.38 -2.66 15.34
N GLU A 249 -13.09 -1.98 16.26
CA GLU A 249 -12.94 -0.55 16.56
C GLU A 249 -12.93 0.37 15.31
N LEU A 250 -13.72 0.02 14.28
CA LEU A 250 -13.80 0.79 13.04
C LEU A 250 -14.26 2.23 13.33
N GLY A 251 -13.47 3.21 12.85
CA GLY A 251 -13.73 4.63 13.10
C GLY A 251 -13.22 5.16 14.44
N HIS A 252 -12.82 4.30 15.38
CA HIS A 252 -12.26 4.67 16.67
C HIS A 252 -10.74 4.47 16.71
N ARG A 253 -10.27 3.31 16.26
CA ARG A 253 -8.84 3.02 16.09
C ARG A 253 -8.42 3.28 14.65
N TRP A 254 -7.40 4.12 14.48
CA TRP A 254 -6.85 4.49 13.17
C TRP A 254 -5.52 3.77 12.94
N GLU A 255 -5.49 2.90 11.95
CA GLU A 255 -4.36 2.00 11.72
C GLU A 255 -3.13 2.74 11.18
N ILE A 256 -3.30 3.81 10.38
CA ILE A 256 -2.18 4.61 9.90
C ILE A 256 -1.39 5.26 11.05
N ALA A 257 -2.03 5.55 12.18
CA ALA A 257 -1.36 6.11 13.36
C ALA A 257 -0.58 5.05 14.17
N ARG A 258 -0.64 3.79 13.77
CA ARG A 258 0.02 2.65 14.42
C ARG A 258 1.22 2.13 13.62
N ASN A 259 1.69 2.90 12.64
CA ASN A 259 2.88 2.58 11.88
C ASN A 259 4.17 2.83 12.69
N TYR A 260 5.29 2.39 12.14
CA TYR A 260 6.64 2.81 12.53
C TYR A 260 7.38 3.30 11.29
N PHE A 261 8.31 4.23 11.48
CA PHE A 261 9.24 4.65 10.43
C PHE A 261 10.54 3.87 10.55
N ARG A 262 11.18 3.58 9.43
CA ARG A 262 12.50 2.97 9.39
C ARG A 262 13.58 4.05 9.34
N LEU A 263 14.57 3.94 10.22
CA LEU A 263 15.72 4.84 10.24
C LEU A 263 16.93 4.25 9.50
N ARG A 264 16.88 2.95 9.18
CA ARG A 264 17.94 2.20 8.50
C ARG A 264 17.33 1.32 7.41
N ALA A 265 18.03 1.20 6.29
CA ALA A 265 17.61 0.36 5.14
C ALA A 265 17.91 -1.12 5.44
N CYS A 266 17.07 -1.77 6.24
CA CYS A 266 17.23 -3.17 6.57
C CYS A 266 15.90 -3.85 6.94
N CYS A 267 15.91 -5.18 7.04
CA CYS A 267 14.76 -5.98 7.47
C CYS A 267 14.45 -5.79 8.95
N ASN A 268 13.17 -5.75 9.32
CA ASN A 268 12.70 -5.49 10.69
C ASN A 268 13.36 -6.31 11.80
N PRO A 269 13.59 -7.62 11.67
CA PRO A 269 14.21 -8.42 12.75
C PRO A 269 15.60 -7.95 13.17
N ILE A 270 16.29 -7.18 12.32
CA ILE A 270 17.66 -6.70 12.57
C ILE A 270 17.67 -5.44 13.46
N TYR A 271 16.57 -4.68 13.53
CA TYR A 271 16.56 -3.38 14.23
C TYR A 271 16.97 -3.47 15.69
N ALA A 272 16.43 -4.42 16.44
CA ALA A 272 16.77 -4.59 17.85
C ALA A 272 18.25 -4.87 18.08
N ALA A 273 18.87 -5.66 17.18
CA ALA A 273 20.32 -5.92 17.25
C ALA A 273 21.15 -4.68 16.92
N LEU A 274 20.71 -3.87 15.95
CA LEU A 274 21.39 -2.61 15.60
C LEU A 274 21.26 -1.56 16.71
N ASP A 275 20.09 -1.45 17.34
CA ASP A 275 19.89 -0.54 18.47
C ASP A 275 20.77 -0.92 19.64
N ALA A 276 20.84 -2.21 20.02
CA ALA A 276 21.72 -2.71 21.05
C ALA A 276 23.21 -2.48 20.73
N LEU A 277 23.62 -2.64 19.47
CA LEU A 277 24.98 -2.37 19.03
C LEU A 277 25.33 -0.89 19.18
N GLU A 278 24.44 0.02 18.81
CA GLU A 278 24.66 1.47 18.97
C GLU A 278 24.82 1.87 20.44
N GLU A 279 24.00 1.30 21.35
CA GLU A 279 24.13 1.53 22.79
C GLU A 279 25.50 1.06 23.31
N ILE A 280 25.95 -0.15 22.93
CA ILE A 280 27.26 -0.68 23.33
C ILE A 280 28.39 0.20 22.79
N LEU A 281 28.35 0.63 21.54
CA LEU A 281 29.38 1.48 20.96
C LEU A 281 29.46 2.83 21.65
N ALA A 282 28.33 3.44 21.99
CA ALA A 282 28.29 4.70 22.74
C ALA A 282 28.92 4.55 24.15
N GLU A 283 28.72 3.43 24.83
CA GLU A 283 29.37 3.15 26.12
C GLU A 283 30.89 2.99 26.01
N VAL A 284 31.38 2.35 24.93
CA VAL A 284 32.83 2.14 24.69
C VAL A 284 33.54 3.45 24.32
N GLU A 285 32.88 4.33 23.55
CA GLU A 285 33.48 5.65 23.18
C GLU A 285 33.60 6.61 24.37
N HIS A 286 32.91 6.37 25.48
CA HIS A 286 32.97 7.16 26.71
C HIS A 286 33.97 6.61 27.76
N GLN A 287 34.64 5.49 27.50
CA GLN A 287 35.73 4.91 28.30
C GLN A 287 37.12 5.29 27.76
#